data_c07497198a25e390f92bc74fad7f7b25
#
_entry.id   c07497198a25e390f92bc74fad7f7b25
#
_cell.length_a   1.000
_cell.length_b   1.000
_cell.length_c   1.000
_cell.angle_alpha   90.00
_cell.angle_beta   90.00
_cell.angle_gamma   90.00
#
_symmetry.space_group_name_H-M   'P 1'
#
loop_
_entity.id
_entity.type
_entity.pdbx_description
1 polymer ?
#
loop_
_entity_poly.entity_id
_entity_poly.type
_entity_poly.pdbx_seq_one_letter_code
_entity_poly.pdbx_strand_id
1 'polypeptide(L)'
;MKAMSPAVLPLAGTRAPFKVAGSSMPRSRPNLARFSVSLPSDLLDELDDMVARRKFPSRSHAIAEMAREQLLEHGKELGTKSMAGTISLVYDYRKRNLQRRLVDIQHRHYLLVVASMNVHLEHQHYLEVLLVQGPARALRDLADTLAGCKGVKHARLQLTATPMPPLL
;
A
#
# COMPACT_ATOMS: atom_id res chain seq x y z
N MET A 1 -52.08 -60.76 -18.09
CA MET A 1 -50.99 -60.18 -17.29
C MET A 1 -50.83 -58.74 -17.76
N LYS A 2 -51.29 -57.77 -16.94
CA LYS A 2 -51.33 -56.34 -17.26
C LYS A 2 -50.04 -55.70 -16.78
N ALA A 3 -49.26 -55.12 -17.66
CA ALA A 3 -48.11 -54.33 -17.31
C ALA A 3 -48.54 -52.91 -16.97
N MET A 4 -48.24 -52.47 -15.75
CA MET A 4 -48.45 -51.12 -15.28
C MET A 4 -47.31 -50.22 -15.73
N SER A 5 -47.67 -49.14 -16.45
CA SER A 5 -46.79 -48.00 -16.74
C SER A 5 -46.65 -47.08 -15.52
N PRO A 6 -45.48 -46.58 -15.20
CA PRO A 6 -45.34 -45.54 -14.18
C PRO A 6 -45.62 -44.14 -14.75
N ALA A 7 -46.44 -43.40 -14.02
CA ALA A 7 -46.79 -42.02 -14.31
C ALA A 7 -45.61 -41.07 -14.10
N VAL A 8 -45.34 -40.24 -15.11
CA VAL A 8 -44.40 -39.13 -15.06
C VAL A 8 -45.08 -37.89 -14.48
N LEU A 9 -44.63 -37.43 -13.32
CA LEU A 9 -45.02 -36.16 -12.71
C LEU A 9 -44.33 -34.97 -13.40
N PRO A 10 -45.04 -33.90 -13.74
CA PRO A 10 -44.42 -32.70 -14.26
C PRO A 10 -43.84 -31.85 -13.16
N LEU A 11 -42.56 -31.58 -13.21
CA LEU A 11 -41.83 -30.57 -12.40
C LEU A 11 -42.17 -29.17 -12.94
N ALA A 12 -43.21 -28.55 -12.40
CA ALA A 12 -43.44 -27.11 -12.55
C ALA A 12 -42.64 -26.37 -11.48
N GLY A 13 -41.46 -25.92 -11.84
CA GLY A 13 -40.63 -25.01 -11.05
C GLY A 13 -40.40 -23.70 -11.81
N THR A 14 -41.37 -22.82 -11.79
CA THR A 14 -41.26 -21.46 -12.28
C THR A 14 -40.31 -20.69 -11.36
N ARG A 15 -39.04 -20.55 -11.79
CA ARG A 15 -38.09 -19.68 -11.13
C ARG A 15 -38.46 -18.22 -11.44
N ALA A 16 -38.94 -17.51 -10.43
CA ALA A 16 -39.10 -16.07 -10.47
C ALA A 16 -37.75 -15.40 -10.69
N PRO A 17 -37.65 -14.31 -11.49
CA PRO A 17 -36.41 -13.60 -11.69
C PRO A 17 -35.98 -12.89 -10.39
N PHE A 18 -34.78 -13.22 -9.93
CA PHE A 18 -34.13 -12.54 -8.80
C PHE A 18 -33.86 -11.08 -9.19
N LYS A 19 -34.70 -10.16 -8.70
CA LYS A 19 -34.44 -8.72 -8.80
C LYS A 19 -33.25 -8.41 -7.93
N VAL A 20 -32.07 -8.25 -8.54
CA VAL A 20 -30.94 -7.59 -7.90
C VAL A 20 -31.32 -6.14 -7.70
N ALA A 21 -31.76 -5.79 -6.49
CA ALA A 21 -31.89 -4.40 -6.10
C ALA A 21 -30.48 -3.81 -6.07
N GLY A 22 -30.16 -3.04 -7.10
CA GLY A 22 -28.98 -2.22 -7.15
C GLY A 22 -29.04 -1.18 -6.04
N SER A 23 -28.49 -1.47 -4.88
CA SER A 23 -28.19 -0.46 -3.86
C SER A 23 -27.05 0.40 -4.40
N SER A 24 -27.38 1.45 -5.11
CA SER A 24 -26.47 2.55 -5.34
C SER A 24 -26.18 3.21 -4.01
N MET A 25 -25.09 2.80 -3.36
CA MET A 25 -24.54 3.57 -2.23
C MET A 25 -24.30 5.01 -2.73
N PRO A 26 -24.83 6.02 -2.04
CA PRO A 26 -24.54 7.39 -2.39
C PRO A 26 -23.03 7.58 -2.22
N ARG A 27 -22.31 7.83 -3.34
CA ARG A 27 -20.93 8.30 -3.29
C ARG A 27 -20.95 9.62 -2.56
N SER A 28 -20.59 9.62 -1.28
CA SER A 28 -20.41 10.85 -0.52
C SER A 28 -19.38 11.69 -1.27
N ARG A 29 -19.81 12.84 -1.78
CA ARG A 29 -18.88 13.79 -2.38
C ARG A 29 -17.86 14.15 -1.31
N PRO A 30 -16.56 14.08 -1.60
CA PRO A 30 -15.55 14.46 -0.62
C PRO A 30 -15.84 15.88 -0.17
N ASN A 31 -15.88 16.10 1.14
CA ASN A 31 -16.09 17.42 1.72
C ASN A 31 -14.88 18.30 1.35
N LEU A 32 -15.04 19.19 0.38
CA LEU A 32 -13.97 20.01 -0.17
C LEU A 32 -13.83 21.27 0.70
N ALA A 33 -12.73 21.35 1.45
CA ALA A 33 -12.30 22.59 2.07
C ALA A 33 -11.44 23.39 1.08
N ARG A 34 -11.58 24.72 1.10
CA ARG A 34 -10.76 25.62 0.30
C ARG A 34 -9.79 26.36 1.19
N PHE A 35 -8.53 26.43 0.77
CA PHE A 35 -7.51 27.26 1.41
C PHE A 35 -6.73 28.02 0.35
N SER A 36 -6.16 29.15 0.70
CA SER A 36 -5.32 29.96 -0.18
C SER A 36 -3.90 29.98 0.38
N VAL A 37 -2.92 29.88 -0.50
CA VAL A 37 -1.49 29.97 -0.18
C VAL A 37 -0.81 30.95 -1.13
N SER A 38 0.07 31.79 -0.59
CA SER A 38 0.95 32.65 -1.39
C SER A 38 2.32 31.97 -1.49
N LEU A 39 2.82 31.84 -2.70
CA LEU A 39 4.13 31.25 -3.01
C LEU A 39 5.02 32.33 -3.63
N PRO A 40 6.36 32.27 -3.43
CA PRO A 40 7.31 32.98 -4.25
C PRO A 40 7.13 32.64 -5.74
N SER A 41 7.40 33.61 -6.62
CA SER A 41 7.16 33.43 -8.08
C SER A 41 7.96 32.29 -8.68
N ASP A 42 9.22 32.16 -8.28
CA ASP A 42 10.12 31.10 -8.71
C ASP A 42 9.60 29.70 -8.34
N LEU A 43 9.12 29.55 -7.10
CA LEU A 43 8.50 28.28 -6.65
C LEU A 43 7.19 28.00 -7.37
N LEU A 44 6.41 29.02 -7.73
CA LEU A 44 5.19 28.85 -8.49
C LEU A 44 5.49 28.36 -9.92
N ASP A 45 6.52 28.90 -10.57
CA ASP A 45 6.97 28.50 -11.91
C ASP A 45 7.47 27.03 -11.90
N GLU A 46 8.23 26.64 -10.87
CA GLU A 46 8.67 25.24 -10.69
C GLU A 46 7.48 24.29 -10.47
N LEU A 47 6.46 24.72 -9.71
CA LEU A 47 5.24 23.96 -9.51
C LEU A 47 4.49 23.77 -10.83
N ASP A 48 4.37 24.81 -11.65
CA ASP A 48 3.68 24.75 -12.95
C ASP A 48 4.41 23.79 -13.90
N ASP A 49 5.71 23.86 -13.95
CA ASP A 49 6.55 22.95 -14.72
C ASP A 49 6.38 21.49 -14.26
N MET A 50 6.30 21.27 -12.96
CA MET A 50 6.07 19.93 -12.41
C MET A 50 4.65 19.43 -12.75
N VAL A 51 3.63 20.27 -12.63
CA VAL A 51 2.23 19.95 -12.97
C VAL A 51 2.15 19.51 -14.43
N ALA A 52 2.80 20.28 -15.33
CA ALA A 52 2.82 19.97 -16.76
C ALA A 52 3.56 18.66 -17.05
N ARG A 53 4.77 18.48 -16.51
CA ARG A 53 5.60 17.28 -16.74
C ARG A 53 4.96 16.01 -16.21
N ARG A 54 4.38 16.05 -15.00
CA ARG A 54 3.71 14.89 -14.38
C ARG A 54 2.26 14.72 -14.82
N LYS A 55 1.73 15.60 -15.68
CA LYS A 55 0.36 15.58 -16.19
C LYS A 55 -0.70 15.59 -15.09
N PHE A 56 -0.49 16.37 -14.05
CA PHE A 56 -1.51 16.54 -13.02
C PHE A 56 -2.72 17.31 -13.60
N PRO A 57 -3.96 16.95 -13.19
CA PRO A 57 -5.17 17.63 -13.69
C PRO A 57 -5.23 19.12 -13.32
N SER A 58 -4.59 19.55 -12.22
CA SER A 58 -4.54 20.93 -11.75
C SER A 58 -3.44 21.12 -10.68
N ARG A 59 -3.04 22.38 -10.44
CA ARG A 59 -2.17 22.77 -9.31
C ARG A 59 -2.70 22.24 -7.98
N SER A 60 -4.00 22.39 -7.73
CA SER A 60 -4.63 21.93 -6.49
C SER A 60 -4.50 20.40 -6.30
N HIS A 61 -4.57 19.65 -7.39
CA HIS A 61 -4.38 18.20 -7.34
C HIS A 61 -2.93 17.84 -6.99
N ALA A 62 -1.96 18.50 -7.61
CA ALA A 62 -0.54 18.30 -7.34
C ALA A 62 -0.21 18.64 -5.86
N ILE A 63 -0.70 19.77 -5.36
CA ILE A 63 -0.51 20.17 -3.96
C ILE A 63 -1.16 19.18 -3.00
N ALA A 64 -2.37 18.71 -3.30
CA ALA A 64 -3.05 17.73 -2.46
C ALA A 64 -2.29 16.40 -2.39
N GLU A 65 -1.68 15.98 -3.50
CA GLU A 65 -0.87 14.76 -3.56
C GLU A 65 0.43 14.91 -2.75
N MET A 66 1.16 16.01 -2.95
CA MET A 66 2.35 16.31 -2.15
C MET A 66 2.03 16.42 -0.65
N ALA A 67 0.92 17.04 -0.30
CA ALA A 67 0.49 17.13 1.11
C ALA A 67 0.17 15.74 1.69
N ARG A 68 -0.46 14.85 0.93
CA ARG A 68 -0.71 13.47 1.36
C ARG A 68 0.59 12.71 1.60
N GLU A 69 1.57 12.83 0.68
CA GLU A 69 2.89 12.22 0.85
C GLU A 69 3.56 12.69 2.13
N GLN A 70 3.58 14.00 2.38
CA GLN A 70 4.20 14.56 3.58
C GLN A 70 3.46 14.16 4.87
N LEU A 71 2.15 14.15 4.86
CA LEU A 71 1.34 13.71 6.01
C LEU A 71 1.52 12.21 6.30
N LEU A 72 1.76 11.40 5.28
CA LEU A 72 2.13 9.98 5.45
C LEU A 72 3.50 9.82 6.10
N GLU A 73 4.48 10.61 5.70
CA GLU A 73 5.82 10.61 6.31
C GLU A 73 5.77 11.06 7.78
N HIS A 74 5.01 12.09 8.09
CA HIS A 74 4.85 12.57 9.47
C HIS A 74 3.95 11.69 10.35
N GLY A 75 3.07 10.89 9.76
CA GLY A 75 2.37 9.72 10.33
C GLY A 75 1.76 9.79 11.72
N LYS A 76 1.47 10.97 12.26
CA LYS A 76 0.85 11.08 13.59
C LYS A 76 -0.62 10.63 13.62
N GLU A 77 -1.34 10.72 12.50
CA GLU A 77 -2.78 10.41 12.45
C GLU A 77 -3.11 9.04 11.82
N LEU A 78 -2.12 8.38 11.19
CA LEU A 78 -2.31 7.13 10.47
C LEU A 78 -1.86 5.88 11.24
N GLY A 79 -1.45 6.02 12.49
CA GLY A 79 -0.80 4.97 13.27
C GLY A 79 -1.55 3.62 13.35
N THR A 80 -2.87 3.63 13.22
CA THR A 80 -3.73 2.42 13.30
C THR A 80 -4.27 1.97 11.94
N LYS A 81 -4.18 2.80 10.89
CA LYS A 81 -4.66 2.41 9.57
C LYS A 81 -3.73 1.38 8.94
N SER A 82 -4.33 0.34 8.35
CA SER A 82 -3.58 -0.64 7.56
C SER A 82 -3.13 0.01 6.26
N MET A 83 -1.82 0.00 6.03
CA MET A 83 -1.16 0.58 4.86
C MET A 83 -0.35 -0.49 4.14
N ALA A 84 -0.14 -0.31 2.86
CA ALA A 84 0.88 -1.04 2.13
C ALA A 84 2.08 -0.13 1.88
N GLY A 85 3.24 -0.72 1.68
CA GLY A 85 4.45 0.03 1.40
C GLY A 85 5.63 -0.84 1.06
N THR A 86 6.78 -0.21 0.98
CA THR A 86 8.07 -0.87 0.79
C THR A 86 9.07 -0.43 1.85
N ILE A 87 9.89 -1.37 2.31
CA ILE A 87 11.10 -1.07 3.07
C ILE A 87 12.29 -1.43 2.19
N SER A 88 13.09 -0.43 1.84
CA SER A 88 14.32 -0.63 1.07
C SER A 88 15.52 -0.60 2.01
N LEU A 89 16.36 -1.62 1.94
CA LEU A 89 17.56 -1.78 2.75
C LEU A 89 18.79 -1.89 1.86
N VAL A 90 19.86 -1.17 2.19
CA VAL A 90 21.17 -1.35 1.57
C VAL A 90 22.16 -1.80 2.64
N TYR A 91 22.80 -2.94 2.42
CA TYR A 91 23.76 -3.49 3.36
C TYR A 91 24.91 -4.25 2.67
N ASP A 92 26.04 -4.39 3.40
CA ASP A 92 27.18 -5.19 2.97
C ASP A 92 26.93 -6.67 3.29
N TYR A 93 26.78 -7.51 2.25
CA TYR A 93 26.47 -8.94 2.42
C TYR A 93 27.60 -9.76 3.07
N ARG A 94 28.82 -9.23 3.09
CA ARG A 94 29.96 -9.88 3.75
C ARG A 94 29.93 -9.75 5.28
N LYS A 95 29.06 -8.86 5.80
CA LYS A 95 28.92 -8.74 7.27
C LYS A 95 28.37 -10.02 7.85
N ARG A 96 29.22 -10.69 8.64
CA ARG A 96 28.90 -11.98 9.25
C ARG A 96 27.57 -11.91 10.01
N ASN A 97 26.70 -12.88 9.76
CA ASN A 97 25.40 -13.04 10.40
C ASN A 97 24.36 -11.92 10.12
N LEU A 98 24.68 -10.88 9.33
CA LEU A 98 23.74 -9.80 9.09
C LEU A 98 22.51 -10.29 8.33
N GLN A 99 22.72 -10.96 7.20
CA GLN A 99 21.62 -11.48 6.37
C GLN A 99 20.71 -12.42 7.18
N ARG A 100 21.29 -13.34 7.95
CA ARG A 100 20.51 -14.22 8.83
C ARG A 100 19.66 -13.42 9.84
N ARG A 101 20.26 -12.40 10.45
CA ARG A 101 19.55 -11.53 11.41
C ARG A 101 18.40 -10.76 10.76
N LEU A 102 18.58 -10.26 9.53
CA LEU A 102 17.51 -9.58 8.77
C LEU A 102 16.37 -10.55 8.48
N VAL A 103 16.67 -11.77 8.02
CA VAL A 103 15.68 -12.82 7.78
C VAL A 103 14.95 -13.22 9.07
N ASP A 104 15.66 -13.37 10.19
CA ASP A 104 15.05 -13.68 11.49
C ASP A 104 14.09 -12.57 11.97
N ILE A 105 14.39 -11.29 11.68
CA ILE A 105 13.50 -10.17 11.96
C ILE A 105 12.25 -10.26 11.07
N GLN A 106 12.41 -10.48 9.77
CA GLN A 106 11.31 -10.64 8.85
C GLN A 106 10.37 -11.78 9.24
N HIS A 107 10.92 -12.93 9.61
CA HIS A 107 10.14 -14.07 10.08
C HIS A 107 9.35 -13.77 11.35
N ARG A 108 9.91 -13.00 12.29
CA ARG A 108 9.16 -12.58 13.48
C ARG A 108 8.01 -11.63 13.17
N HIS A 109 8.09 -10.94 12.05
CA HIS A 109 7.09 -9.99 11.56
C HIS A 109 6.38 -10.48 10.29
N TYR A 110 6.22 -11.80 10.14
CA TYR A 110 5.67 -12.43 8.93
C TYR A 110 4.27 -11.91 8.53
N LEU A 111 3.48 -11.42 9.48
CA LEU A 111 2.17 -10.80 9.21
C LEU A 111 2.29 -9.41 8.56
N LEU A 112 3.44 -8.77 8.65
CA LEU A 112 3.69 -7.45 8.05
C LEU A 112 4.45 -7.56 6.74
N VAL A 113 5.27 -8.60 6.55
CA VAL A 113 6.11 -8.80 5.36
C VAL A 113 5.39 -9.70 4.38
N VAL A 114 4.99 -9.14 3.24
CA VAL A 114 4.25 -9.85 2.18
C VAL A 114 5.22 -10.60 1.24
N ALA A 115 6.33 -9.94 0.89
CA ALA A 115 7.35 -10.48 0.00
C ALA A 115 8.68 -9.78 0.21
N SER A 116 9.76 -10.42 -0.20
CA SER A 116 11.10 -9.82 -0.23
C SER A 116 11.78 -10.10 -1.57
N MET A 117 12.58 -9.14 -2.02
CA MET A 117 13.40 -9.23 -3.20
C MET A 117 14.81 -8.73 -2.90
N ASN A 118 15.81 -9.52 -3.27
CA ASN A 118 17.21 -9.17 -3.10
C ASN A 118 17.88 -8.92 -4.45
N VAL A 119 18.56 -7.80 -4.59
CA VAL A 119 19.30 -7.42 -5.77
C VAL A 119 20.76 -7.18 -5.40
N HIS A 120 21.67 -7.79 -6.16
CA HIS A 120 23.09 -7.52 -6.03
C HIS A 120 23.42 -6.15 -6.60
N LEU A 121 24.06 -5.34 -5.79
CA LEU A 121 24.64 -4.07 -6.23
C LEU A 121 26.15 -4.21 -6.36
N GLU A 122 26.75 -3.24 -7.04
CA GLU A 122 28.20 -3.10 -7.10
C GLU A 122 28.80 -2.91 -5.70
N HIS A 123 30.12 -3.11 -5.59
CA HIS A 123 30.88 -2.90 -4.35
C HIS A 123 30.39 -3.72 -3.15
N GLN A 124 29.91 -4.95 -3.41
CA GLN A 124 29.59 -5.93 -2.37
C GLN A 124 28.39 -5.52 -1.48
N HIS A 125 27.44 -4.83 -2.07
CA HIS A 125 26.20 -4.45 -1.43
C HIS A 125 25.01 -5.22 -1.98
N TYR A 126 24.04 -5.44 -1.10
CA TYR A 126 22.69 -5.86 -1.46
C TYR A 126 21.71 -4.70 -1.29
N LEU A 127 20.82 -4.57 -2.25
CA LEU A 127 19.55 -3.88 -2.09
C LEU A 127 18.48 -4.93 -1.82
N GLU A 128 17.91 -4.90 -0.65
CA GLU A 128 16.75 -5.71 -0.30
C GLU A 128 15.51 -4.82 -0.25
N VAL A 129 14.46 -5.22 -0.96
CA VAL A 129 13.17 -4.53 -0.98
C VAL A 129 12.13 -5.47 -0.40
N LEU A 130 11.53 -5.05 0.72
CA LEU A 130 10.43 -5.74 1.36
C LEU A 130 9.12 -5.07 0.96
N LEU A 131 8.17 -5.86 0.45
CA LEU A 131 6.78 -5.44 0.34
C LEU A 131 6.12 -5.68 1.69
N VAL A 132 5.52 -4.64 2.26
CA VAL A 132 4.95 -4.69 3.60
C VAL A 132 3.51 -4.19 3.61
N GLN A 133 2.71 -4.77 4.52
CA GLN A 133 1.33 -4.36 4.75
C GLN A 133 0.97 -4.50 6.22
N GLY A 134 0.29 -3.52 6.78
CA GLY A 134 -0.15 -3.52 8.17
C GLY A 134 -0.35 -2.12 8.74
N PRO A 135 -0.55 -2.01 10.05
CA PRO A 135 -0.66 -0.71 10.72
C PRO A 135 0.60 0.12 10.48
N ALA A 136 0.44 1.39 10.08
CA ALA A 136 1.56 2.26 9.72
C ALA A 136 2.63 2.35 10.84
N ARG A 137 2.19 2.35 12.10
CA ARG A 137 3.10 2.33 13.26
C ARG A 137 3.94 1.06 13.29
N ALA A 138 3.31 -0.12 13.13
CA ALA A 138 4.02 -1.39 13.15
C ALA A 138 5.02 -1.51 11.99
N LEU A 139 4.69 -0.95 10.82
CA LEU A 139 5.60 -0.90 9.66
C LEU A 139 6.82 0.00 9.94
N ARG A 140 6.64 1.10 10.67
CA ARG A 140 7.77 1.96 11.11
C ARG A 140 8.64 1.26 12.12
N ASP A 141 8.04 0.67 13.16
CA ASP A 141 8.77 -0.07 14.18
C ASP A 141 9.62 -1.20 13.54
N LEU A 142 9.08 -1.87 12.52
CA LEU A 142 9.82 -2.85 11.72
C LEU A 142 10.98 -2.20 10.95
N ALA A 143 10.73 -1.09 10.25
CA ALA A 143 11.77 -0.38 9.48
C ALA A 143 12.90 0.10 10.38
N ASP A 144 12.58 0.67 11.55
CA ASP A 144 13.56 1.14 12.55
C ASP A 144 14.36 -0.03 13.12
N THR A 145 13.71 -1.18 13.37
CA THR A 145 14.39 -2.40 13.84
C THR A 145 15.40 -2.91 12.82
N LEU A 146 15.02 -2.90 11.52
CA LEU A 146 15.91 -3.29 10.43
C LEU A 146 17.06 -2.29 10.24
N ALA A 147 16.75 -0.99 10.30
CA ALA A 147 17.74 0.09 10.22
C ALA A 147 18.78 0.02 11.34
N GLY A 148 18.36 -0.36 12.55
CA GLY A 148 19.24 -0.53 13.72
C GLY A 148 20.19 -1.72 13.64
N CYS A 149 20.10 -2.59 12.63
CA CYS A 149 21.01 -3.72 12.48
C CYS A 149 22.40 -3.24 12.07
N LYS A 150 23.41 -3.59 12.87
CA LYS A 150 24.81 -3.24 12.59
C LYS A 150 25.24 -3.80 11.22
N GLY A 151 25.53 -2.91 10.28
CA GLY A 151 25.95 -3.25 8.92
C GLY A 151 24.90 -2.90 7.85
N VAL A 152 23.69 -2.53 8.22
CA VAL A 152 22.74 -1.82 7.35
C VAL A 152 23.25 -0.39 7.17
N LYS A 153 23.41 0.03 5.92
CA LYS A 153 23.90 1.36 5.56
C LYS A 153 22.80 2.36 5.33
N HIS A 154 21.70 1.87 4.77
CA HIS A 154 20.52 2.66 4.48
C HIS A 154 19.28 1.82 4.65
N ALA A 155 18.25 2.42 5.24
CA ALA A 155 16.92 1.84 5.35
C ALA A 155 15.89 2.95 5.13
N ARG A 156 14.92 2.68 4.30
CA ARG A 156 13.84 3.65 4.01
C ARG A 156 12.51 2.93 3.92
N LEU A 157 11.54 3.40 4.71
CA LEU A 157 10.14 3.01 4.59
C LEU A 157 9.42 4.01 3.67
N GLN A 158 8.71 3.50 2.69
CA GLN A 158 7.82 4.29 1.83
C GLN A 158 6.42 3.68 1.89
N LEU A 159 5.47 4.42 2.44
CA LEU A 159 4.07 4.00 2.54
C LEU A 159 3.26 4.51 1.35
N THR A 160 2.24 3.74 0.97
CA THR A 160 1.26 4.18 -0.03
C THR A 160 0.27 5.15 0.59
N ALA A 161 -0.23 6.09 -0.22
CA ALA A 161 -1.24 7.05 0.21
C ALA A 161 -2.64 6.44 0.43
N THR A 162 -2.87 5.22 -0.04
CA THR A 162 -4.17 4.57 0.01
C THR A 162 -4.13 3.40 0.99
N PRO A 163 -5.01 3.37 2.01
CA PRO A 163 -5.17 2.20 2.85
C PRO A 163 -5.59 0.99 2.01
N MET A 164 -4.95 -0.15 2.24
CA MET A 164 -5.30 -1.40 1.58
C MET A 164 -6.21 -2.23 2.48
N PRO A 165 -7.18 -2.97 1.93
CA PRO A 165 -7.91 -3.95 2.72
C PRO A 165 -6.93 -5.01 3.26
N PRO A 166 -7.20 -5.61 4.43
CA PRO A 166 -6.37 -6.70 4.92
C PRO A 166 -6.34 -7.83 3.89
N LEU A 167 -5.19 -8.43 3.70
CA LEU A 167 -5.08 -9.69 2.96
C LEU A 167 -5.74 -10.76 3.82
N LEU A 168 -6.77 -11.43 3.27
CA LEU A 168 -7.45 -12.55 3.91
C LEU A 168 -6.54 -13.78 3.93
#